data_21914721dd60bd8b32f28d0b309e66d3
#
_entry.id   21914721dd60bd8b32f28d0b309e66d3
#
_cell.length_a   1.000
_cell.length_b   1.000
_cell.length_c   1.000
_cell.angle_alpha   90.00
_cell.angle_beta   90.00
_cell.angle_gamma   90.00
#
_symmetry.space_group_name_H-M   'P 1'
#
loop_
_entity.id
_entity.type
_entity.pdbx_description
1 polymer ?
#
loop_
_entity_poly.entity_id
_entity_poly.type
_entity_poly.pdbx_seq_one_letter_code
_entity_poly.pdbx_strand_id
1 'polypeptide(L)'
;MKCIKPGLFTTVQDIGRSKFEKDGFSEAGVMNQYLYRIANALVDNENAPVLEVTLNGPILKFEEPNIVAFVTYATDIQLDDQPIPVNTAIYVEKGQVLNIKSISSGARGYLAFHKSLNIEPILDSVSTHTRSGIGGMNGRTLNRNDVLKFKDKTINHDIIGNTFNINQLEEANVIPIMEGLQFDEFTSETHDQLVNQSYTISEMSDRMGYRLNGDELLEHKHHADIISEPIAPGSVQVPINGQPIILLNDRQTIGGYTKIATVSFIGREKLSQLKANDSITFKWISFEDAAVEYQTYIKQLEQDIDDIKLKKYKDLNNIRPKSKKIAKLIKGNQS
;
A
#
# COMPACT_ATOMS: atom_id res chain seq x y z
N MET A 1 -4.27 16.40 14.19
CA MET A 1 -5.07 15.14 14.27
C MET A 1 -4.45 14.26 15.34
N LYS A 2 -5.26 13.70 16.25
CA LYS A 2 -4.79 12.87 17.37
C LYS A 2 -5.19 11.41 17.16
N CYS A 3 -4.26 10.48 17.37
CA CYS A 3 -4.51 9.04 17.35
C CYS A 3 -5.17 8.60 18.66
N ILE A 4 -6.40 8.08 18.59
CA ILE A 4 -7.12 7.50 19.74
C ILE A 4 -6.77 6.01 19.85
N LYS A 5 -6.78 5.29 18.73
CA LYS A 5 -6.39 3.89 18.60
C LYS A 5 -5.56 3.73 17.32
N PRO A 6 -4.38 3.09 17.35
CA PRO A 6 -3.47 3.08 16.20
C PRO A 6 -3.83 2.10 15.08
N GLY A 7 -4.76 1.18 15.31
CA GLY A 7 -4.96 0.02 14.44
C GLY A 7 -3.94 -1.09 14.69
N LEU A 8 -3.81 -2.03 13.75
CA LEU A 8 -2.85 -3.12 13.86
C LEU A 8 -1.44 -2.67 13.47
N PHE A 9 -1.31 -2.12 12.27
CA PHE A 9 -0.04 -1.59 11.74
C PHE A 9 -0.35 -0.40 10.83
N THR A 10 -0.21 0.81 11.37
CA THR A 10 -0.44 2.07 10.66
C THR A 10 0.84 2.87 10.66
N THR A 11 1.35 3.22 9.49
CA THR A 11 2.58 3.98 9.31
C THR A 11 2.38 5.16 8.37
N VAL A 12 3.19 6.20 8.52
CA VAL A 12 3.30 7.26 7.52
C VAL A 12 4.15 6.75 6.37
N GLN A 13 3.65 6.88 5.15
CA GLN A 13 4.35 6.48 3.94
C GLN A 13 4.20 7.55 2.85
N ASP A 14 5.20 7.68 2.01
CA ASP A 14 5.19 8.37 0.72
C ASP A 14 5.71 7.43 -0.39
N ILE A 15 6.25 7.95 -1.48
CA ILE A 15 6.78 7.12 -2.57
C ILE A 15 8.04 6.32 -2.18
N GLY A 16 8.73 6.70 -1.08
CA GLY A 16 9.96 6.08 -0.61
C GLY A 16 11.25 6.81 -0.99
N ARG A 17 12.40 6.28 -0.54
CA ARG A 17 13.75 6.87 -0.67
C ARG A 17 14.65 6.12 -1.64
N SER A 18 14.20 5.94 -2.88
CA SER A 18 14.84 5.09 -3.90
C SER A 18 16.30 5.45 -4.28
N LYS A 19 16.80 6.65 -3.90
CA LYS A 19 18.15 7.10 -4.29
C LYS A 19 19.26 6.65 -3.33
N PHE A 20 18.91 6.09 -2.18
CA PHE A 20 19.84 5.86 -1.06
C PHE A 20 20.12 4.38 -0.79
N GLU A 21 19.68 3.47 -1.66
CA GLU A 21 19.91 2.04 -1.52
C GLU A 21 21.41 1.69 -1.60
N LYS A 22 22.19 2.40 -2.41
CA LYS A 22 23.65 2.28 -2.50
C LYS A 22 24.36 2.62 -1.18
N ASP A 23 23.72 3.41 -0.32
CA ASP A 23 24.23 3.82 0.98
C ASP A 23 23.67 2.93 2.11
N GLY A 24 22.99 1.83 1.77
CA GLY A 24 22.45 0.83 2.70
C GLY A 24 21.04 1.15 3.25
N PHE A 25 20.40 2.21 2.76
CA PHE A 25 19.04 2.57 3.21
C PHE A 25 17.99 1.91 2.34
N SER A 26 17.09 1.13 2.96
CA SER A 26 15.93 0.56 2.29
C SER A 26 15.02 1.65 1.72
N GLU A 27 14.43 1.38 0.57
CA GLU A 27 13.51 2.30 -0.11
C GLU A 27 12.31 2.67 0.76
N ALA A 28 11.77 1.71 1.52
CA ALA A 28 10.50 1.84 2.23
C ALA A 28 9.38 2.29 1.26
N GLY A 29 8.54 3.25 1.66
CA GLY A 29 7.47 3.74 0.79
C GLY A 29 6.21 2.87 0.83
N VAL A 30 5.19 3.33 0.12
CA VAL A 30 3.91 2.63 0.03
C VAL A 30 4.06 1.26 -0.63
N MET A 31 3.35 0.26 -0.12
CA MET A 31 3.37 -1.10 -0.68
C MET A 31 2.56 -1.20 -1.97
N ASN A 32 1.50 -0.40 -2.14
CA ASN A 32 0.68 -0.35 -3.34
C ASN A 32 0.66 1.09 -3.89
N GLN A 33 1.30 1.29 -5.04
CA GLN A 33 1.43 2.61 -5.65
C GLN A 33 0.12 3.08 -6.29
N TYR A 34 -0.67 2.16 -6.85
CA TYR A 34 -1.94 2.51 -7.47
C TYR A 34 -2.91 3.14 -6.46
N LEU A 35 -3.21 2.44 -5.37
CA LEU A 35 -4.14 2.94 -4.35
C LEU A 35 -3.64 4.23 -3.70
N TYR A 36 -2.35 4.35 -3.48
CA TYR A 36 -1.71 5.57 -2.97
C TYR A 36 -1.89 6.78 -3.90
N ARG A 37 -1.66 6.59 -5.20
CA ARG A 37 -1.81 7.66 -6.20
C ARG A 37 -3.27 8.08 -6.36
N ILE A 38 -4.21 7.14 -6.38
CA ILE A 38 -5.65 7.42 -6.37
C ILE A 38 -6.06 8.16 -5.10
N ALA A 39 -5.58 7.75 -3.92
CA ALA A 39 -5.88 8.42 -2.66
C ALA A 39 -5.43 9.89 -2.68
N ASN A 40 -4.22 10.16 -3.16
CA ASN A 40 -3.71 11.51 -3.33
C ASN A 40 -4.52 12.33 -4.33
N ALA A 41 -4.87 11.76 -5.49
CA ALA A 41 -5.65 12.44 -6.52
C ALA A 41 -7.04 12.86 -6.01
N LEU A 42 -7.72 12.00 -5.23
CA LEU A 42 -9.03 12.30 -4.65
C LEU A 42 -9.01 13.54 -3.72
N VAL A 43 -7.89 13.79 -3.04
CA VAL A 43 -7.73 14.93 -2.14
C VAL A 43 -6.93 16.09 -2.74
N ASP A 44 -6.76 16.12 -4.06
CA ASP A 44 -6.06 17.18 -4.79
C ASP A 44 -4.59 17.32 -4.34
N ASN A 45 -3.90 16.19 -4.22
CA ASN A 45 -2.47 16.09 -4.04
C ASN A 45 -1.88 15.12 -5.07
N GLU A 46 -0.56 15.05 -5.16
CA GLU A 46 0.13 14.15 -6.10
C GLU A 46 0.94 13.09 -5.36
N ASN A 47 1.98 13.44 -4.65
CA ASN A 47 2.87 12.52 -3.93
C ASN A 47 2.96 12.87 -2.44
N ALA A 48 1.86 13.36 -1.86
CA ALA A 48 1.83 13.73 -0.46
C ALA A 48 1.86 12.51 0.47
N PRO A 49 2.42 12.64 1.67
CA PRO A 49 2.38 11.59 2.68
C PRO A 49 0.96 11.14 3.03
N VAL A 50 0.81 9.84 3.22
CA VAL A 50 -0.43 9.17 3.63
C VAL A 50 -0.21 8.34 4.89
N LEU A 51 -1.30 7.89 5.52
CA LEU A 51 -1.23 6.76 6.43
C LEU A 51 -1.52 5.46 5.66
N GLU A 52 -0.53 4.59 5.58
CA GLU A 52 -0.73 3.22 5.13
C GLU A 52 -1.26 2.39 6.30
N VAL A 53 -2.42 1.78 6.09
CA VAL A 53 -3.16 1.00 7.09
C VAL A 53 -3.12 -0.46 6.67
N THR A 54 -2.68 -1.34 7.57
CA THR A 54 -2.66 -2.79 7.33
C THR A 54 -3.73 -3.49 8.19
N LEU A 55 -4.63 -4.21 7.55
CA LEU A 55 -5.71 -5.05 8.09
C LEU A 55 -6.72 -4.29 8.97
N ASN A 56 -6.33 -3.81 10.15
CA ASN A 56 -7.20 -3.09 11.07
C ASN A 56 -6.79 -1.63 11.18
N GLY A 57 -7.72 -0.73 10.90
CA GLY A 57 -7.45 0.69 10.82
C GLY A 57 -7.46 1.43 12.17
N PRO A 58 -6.98 2.67 12.15
CA PRO A 58 -6.93 3.53 13.32
C PRO A 58 -8.28 4.22 13.62
N ILE A 59 -8.40 4.73 14.87
CA ILE A 59 -9.39 5.72 15.25
C ILE A 59 -8.66 7.05 15.46
N LEU A 60 -9.07 8.07 14.70
CA LEU A 60 -8.39 9.36 14.60
C LEU A 60 -9.35 10.51 14.91
N LYS A 61 -8.97 11.40 15.83
CA LYS A 61 -9.73 12.64 16.13
C LYS A 61 -9.09 13.82 15.44
N PHE A 62 -9.86 14.57 14.67
CA PHE A 62 -9.40 15.76 13.99
C PHE A 62 -9.40 16.97 14.91
N GLU A 63 -8.29 17.70 14.98
CA GLU A 63 -8.13 18.92 15.79
C GLU A 63 -8.30 20.18 14.96
N GLU A 64 -8.37 20.04 13.65
CA GLU A 64 -8.66 21.08 12.66
C GLU A 64 -9.39 20.47 11.45
N PRO A 65 -10.10 21.29 10.63
CA PRO A 65 -10.79 20.76 9.46
C PRO A 65 -9.80 20.32 8.37
N ASN A 66 -10.19 19.25 7.65
CA ASN A 66 -9.46 18.76 6.47
C ASN A 66 -10.44 18.09 5.48
N ILE A 67 -9.97 17.74 4.30
CA ILE A 67 -10.62 16.79 3.41
C ILE A 67 -9.75 15.55 3.36
N VAL A 68 -10.36 14.38 3.50
CA VAL A 68 -9.66 13.10 3.54
C VAL A 68 -10.29 12.11 2.58
N ALA A 69 -9.49 11.16 2.10
CA ALA A 69 -9.98 9.99 1.37
C ALA A 69 -9.29 8.74 1.89
N PHE A 70 -10.06 7.72 2.25
CA PHE A 70 -9.51 6.40 2.54
C PHE A 70 -9.76 5.48 1.36
N VAL A 71 -8.69 5.03 0.73
CA VAL A 71 -8.70 4.22 -0.49
C VAL A 71 -8.28 2.80 -0.19
N THR A 72 -9.16 1.85 -0.51
CA THR A 72 -8.97 0.41 -0.30
C THR A 72 -10.00 -0.36 -1.15
N TYR A 73 -9.87 -1.67 -1.25
CA TYR A 73 -10.88 -2.48 -1.95
C TYR A 73 -12.20 -2.58 -1.19
N ALA A 74 -12.18 -2.89 0.09
CA ALA A 74 -13.38 -2.88 0.92
C ALA A 74 -13.07 -2.76 2.42
N THR A 75 -13.82 -1.93 3.10
CA THR A 75 -13.87 -1.80 4.56
C THR A 75 -15.08 -1.01 4.97
N ASP A 76 -15.48 -1.12 6.24
CA ASP A 76 -16.39 -0.18 6.87
C ASP A 76 -15.61 0.99 7.46
N ILE A 77 -16.04 2.20 7.17
CA ILE A 77 -15.47 3.43 7.70
C ILE A 77 -16.58 4.32 8.25
N GLN A 78 -16.33 4.96 9.38
CA GLN A 78 -17.32 5.80 10.08
C GLN A 78 -16.72 7.16 10.44
N LEU A 79 -17.56 8.20 10.35
CA LEU A 79 -17.29 9.53 10.86
C LEU A 79 -18.34 9.86 11.94
N ASP A 80 -17.92 10.03 13.21
CA ASP A 80 -18.81 10.18 14.37
C ASP A 80 -19.89 9.09 14.39
N ASP A 81 -19.47 7.83 14.30
CA ASP A 81 -20.31 6.62 14.28
C ASP A 81 -21.31 6.53 13.11
N GLN A 82 -21.26 7.44 12.15
CA GLN A 82 -22.06 7.38 10.92
C GLN A 82 -21.26 6.76 9.79
N PRO A 83 -21.79 5.76 9.08
CA PRO A 83 -21.13 5.21 7.91
C PRO A 83 -20.86 6.27 6.85
N ILE A 84 -19.67 6.24 6.27
CA ILE A 84 -19.26 7.09 5.15
C ILE A 84 -18.68 6.22 4.02
N PRO A 85 -18.74 6.66 2.76
CA PRO A 85 -18.19 5.88 1.66
C PRO A 85 -16.65 5.83 1.70
N VAL A 86 -16.08 4.69 1.31
CA VAL A 86 -14.65 4.55 0.95
C VAL A 86 -14.39 5.15 -0.42
N ASN A 87 -13.14 5.33 -0.77
CA ASN A 87 -12.69 5.80 -2.09
C ASN A 87 -13.34 7.13 -2.51
N THR A 88 -13.66 7.96 -1.51
CA THR A 88 -14.38 9.22 -1.71
C THR A 88 -13.76 10.32 -0.84
N ALA A 89 -13.60 11.51 -1.41
CA ALA A 89 -13.11 12.68 -0.68
C ALA A 89 -14.19 13.26 0.23
N ILE A 90 -13.94 13.26 1.55
CA ILE A 90 -14.89 13.63 2.59
C ILE A 90 -14.36 14.80 3.40
N TYR A 91 -15.19 15.79 3.64
CA TYR A 91 -14.88 16.89 4.55
C TYR A 91 -15.05 16.46 6.00
N VAL A 92 -14.00 16.67 6.80
CA VAL A 92 -13.99 16.38 8.24
C VAL A 92 -13.82 17.68 9.01
N GLU A 93 -14.68 17.93 9.98
CA GLU A 93 -14.66 19.10 10.85
C GLU A 93 -13.73 18.87 12.06
N LYS A 94 -13.30 19.97 12.69
CA LYS A 94 -12.62 19.91 13.99
C LYS A 94 -13.50 19.21 15.03
N GLY A 95 -12.91 18.27 15.76
CA GLY A 95 -13.54 17.50 16.82
C GLY A 95 -14.09 16.15 16.35
N GLN A 96 -14.33 15.97 15.06
CA GLN A 96 -14.86 14.71 14.53
C GLN A 96 -13.88 13.56 14.65
N VAL A 97 -14.43 12.35 14.75
CA VAL A 97 -13.70 11.10 14.93
C VAL A 97 -13.91 10.20 13.71
N LEU A 98 -12.84 9.94 13.01
CA LEU A 98 -12.78 8.97 11.92
C LEU A 98 -12.39 7.60 12.47
N ASN A 99 -13.19 6.57 12.19
CA ASN A 99 -12.95 5.20 12.61
C ASN A 99 -12.89 4.29 11.40
N ILE A 100 -11.69 3.82 11.08
CA ILE A 100 -11.44 2.85 10.01
C ILE A 100 -11.48 1.46 10.64
N LYS A 101 -12.39 0.62 10.15
CA LYS A 101 -12.56 -0.74 10.65
C LYS A 101 -11.56 -1.71 10.00
N SER A 102 -11.82 -3.01 10.14
CA SER A 102 -11.04 -4.04 9.48
C SER A 102 -11.24 -3.98 7.97
N ILE A 103 -10.15 -4.09 7.22
CA ILE A 103 -10.18 -4.24 5.76
C ILE A 103 -10.73 -5.64 5.46
N SER A 104 -11.87 -5.69 4.78
CA SER A 104 -12.58 -6.94 4.48
C SER A 104 -12.16 -7.54 3.14
N SER A 105 -11.61 -6.74 2.23
CA SER A 105 -11.02 -7.21 0.96
C SER A 105 -9.68 -6.51 0.73
N GLY A 106 -8.67 -7.28 0.38
CA GLY A 106 -7.27 -6.82 0.36
C GLY A 106 -6.63 -6.83 1.75
N ALA A 107 -5.44 -6.27 1.86
CA ALA A 107 -4.67 -6.20 3.11
C ALA A 107 -4.34 -4.76 3.52
N ARG A 108 -4.31 -3.83 2.58
CA ARG A 108 -3.86 -2.44 2.81
C ARG A 108 -4.83 -1.40 2.26
N GLY A 109 -4.87 -0.26 2.94
CA GLY A 109 -5.55 0.94 2.50
C GLY A 109 -4.75 2.19 2.83
N TYR A 110 -5.08 3.29 2.17
CA TYR A 110 -4.32 4.54 2.22
C TYR A 110 -5.22 5.69 2.60
N LEU A 111 -4.95 6.34 3.74
CA LEU A 111 -5.64 7.54 4.16
C LEU A 111 -4.83 8.76 3.73
N ALA A 112 -5.33 9.46 2.72
CA ALA A 112 -4.77 10.71 2.20
C ALA A 112 -5.49 11.93 2.79
N PHE A 113 -4.78 13.08 2.79
CA PHE A 113 -5.22 14.33 3.41
C PHE A 113 -5.01 15.49 2.45
N HIS A 114 -6.02 16.34 2.20
CA HIS A 114 -5.88 17.53 1.36
C HIS A 114 -4.84 18.51 1.93
N LYS A 115 -4.94 18.84 3.22
CA LYS A 115 -3.84 19.43 3.97
C LYS A 115 -2.89 18.29 4.32
N SER A 116 -1.79 18.18 3.59
CA SER A 116 -0.82 17.10 3.76
C SER A 116 -0.24 17.05 5.17
N LEU A 117 0.22 15.88 5.60
CA LEU A 117 0.95 15.72 6.85
C LEU A 117 2.23 16.57 6.85
N ASN A 118 2.46 17.27 7.95
CA ASN A 118 3.68 18.07 8.17
C ASN A 118 4.70 17.23 8.94
N ILE A 119 5.49 16.48 8.18
CA ILE A 119 6.54 15.60 8.70
C ILE A 119 7.84 15.96 7.97
N GLU A 120 8.92 16.04 8.74
CA GLU A 120 10.25 16.34 8.20
C GLU A 120 10.78 15.13 7.41
N PRO A 121 11.20 15.32 6.15
CA PRO A 121 11.76 14.23 5.36
C PRO A 121 13.16 13.85 5.87
N ILE A 122 13.46 12.55 5.81
CA ILE A 122 14.80 11.98 6.03
C ILE A 122 15.20 11.27 4.74
N LEU A 123 16.32 11.69 4.14
CA LEU A 123 16.78 11.18 2.85
C LEU A 123 15.68 11.31 1.78
N ASP A 124 15.17 12.53 1.60
CA ASP A 124 14.15 12.94 0.63
C ASP A 124 12.77 12.25 0.80
N SER A 125 12.53 11.51 1.87
CA SER A 125 11.28 10.77 2.10
C SER A 125 10.83 10.85 3.56
N VAL A 126 9.50 10.88 3.77
CA VAL A 126 8.92 10.76 5.10
C VAL A 126 8.54 9.31 5.46
N SER A 127 8.78 8.37 4.56
CA SER A 127 8.38 6.97 4.76
C SER A 127 9.00 6.36 6.00
N THR A 128 8.16 5.72 6.79
CA THR A 128 8.57 4.96 7.97
C THR A 128 9.28 3.67 7.55
N HIS A 129 10.48 3.47 8.05
CA HIS A 129 11.19 2.19 8.03
C HIS A 129 11.44 1.74 9.48
N THR A 130 10.64 0.79 9.94
CA THR A 130 10.57 0.44 11.37
C THR A 130 11.84 -0.20 11.90
N ARG A 131 12.55 -0.98 11.07
CA ARG A 131 13.81 -1.62 11.50
C ARG A 131 14.96 -0.63 11.71
N SER A 132 15.09 0.36 10.83
CA SER A 132 16.13 1.39 10.97
C SER A 132 15.69 2.54 11.88
N GLY A 133 14.45 2.58 12.32
CA GLY A 133 13.94 3.62 13.19
C GLY A 133 13.90 5.01 12.56
N ILE A 134 13.67 5.12 11.23
CA ILE A 134 13.69 6.39 10.49
C ILE A 134 12.36 6.69 9.81
N GLY A 135 12.12 7.98 9.58
CA GLY A 135 10.91 8.50 8.92
C GLY A 135 9.66 8.47 9.79
N GLY A 136 8.57 8.94 9.23
CA GLY A 136 7.24 8.95 9.84
C GLY A 136 7.20 9.50 11.26
N MET A 137 6.62 8.73 12.17
CA MET A 137 6.55 9.02 13.59
C MET A 137 7.77 8.42 14.32
N ASN A 138 8.97 8.98 14.06
CA ASN A 138 10.24 8.50 14.63
C ASN A 138 10.52 7.01 14.30
N GLY A 139 10.30 6.61 13.06
CA GLY A 139 10.59 5.26 12.57
C GLY A 139 9.70 4.16 13.14
N ARG A 140 8.52 4.48 13.65
CA ARG A 140 7.59 3.49 14.23
C ARG A 140 6.17 3.64 13.70
N THR A 141 5.36 2.64 13.97
CA THR A 141 3.90 2.71 13.78
C THR A 141 3.28 3.78 14.68
N LEU A 142 2.06 4.21 14.34
CA LEU A 142 1.29 5.08 15.21
C LEU A 142 1.08 4.44 16.58
N ASN A 143 1.11 5.28 17.61
CA ASN A 143 0.74 4.94 18.96
C ASN A 143 -0.46 5.76 19.42
N ARG A 144 -1.14 5.28 20.46
CA ARG A 144 -2.19 6.04 21.12
C ARG A 144 -1.63 7.37 21.64
N ASN A 145 -2.38 8.44 21.42
CA ASN A 145 -2.07 9.83 21.74
C ASN A 145 -1.02 10.50 20.82
N ASP A 146 -0.51 9.84 19.78
CA ASP A 146 0.28 10.54 18.76
C ASP A 146 -0.53 11.68 18.16
N VAL A 147 0.18 12.79 17.90
CA VAL A 147 -0.40 13.97 17.26
C VAL A 147 0.31 14.21 15.94
N LEU A 148 -0.45 14.09 14.84
CA LEU A 148 0.02 14.43 13.51
C LEU A 148 -0.48 15.85 13.17
N LYS A 149 0.45 16.69 12.74
CA LYS A 149 0.17 18.06 12.28
C LYS A 149 -0.02 18.07 10.77
N PHE A 150 -0.78 19.03 10.28
CA PHE A 150 -0.93 19.26 8.85
C PHE A 150 -0.13 20.48 8.41
N LYS A 151 0.26 20.50 7.13
CA LYS A 151 0.78 21.70 6.47
C LYS A 151 -0.32 22.72 6.31
N ASP A 152 0.03 24.00 6.34
CA ASP A 152 -0.93 25.06 6.04
C ASP A 152 -1.30 25.01 4.55
N LYS A 153 -2.60 24.87 4.28
CA LYS A 153 -3.18 24.85 2.93
C LYS A 153 -4.65 25.26 3.03
N THR A 154 -5.09 26.13 2.14
CA THR A 154 -6.51 26.49 2.04
C THR A 154 -7.32 25.30 1.58
N ILE A 155 -8.46 25.05 2.22
CA ILE A 155 -9.34 23.93 1.88
C ILE A 155 -10.05 24.22 0.55
N ASN A 156 -9.83 23.33 -0.42
CA ASN A 156 -10.55 23.34 -1.69
C ASN A 156 -11.85 22.53 -1.55
N HIS A 157 -12.97 23.20 -1.30
CA HIS A 157 -14.28 22.55 -1.14
C HIS A 157 -14.80 21.88 -2.41
N ASP A 158 -14.23 22.21 -3.57
CA ASP A 158 -14.68 21.67 -4.86
C ASP A 158 -14.33 20.19 -5.06
N ILE A 159 -13.38 19.66 -4.29
CA ILE A 159 -13.00 18.25 -4.35
C ILE A 159 -13.89 17.35 -3.49
N ILE A 160 -14.72 17.93 -2.61
CA ILE A 160 -15.62 17.15 -1.77
C ILE A 160 -16.56 16.32 -2.64
N GLY A 161 -16.62 15.02 -2.37
CA GLY A 161 -17.41 14.06 -3.13
C GLY A 161 -16.73 13.52 -4.37
N ASN A 162 -15.49 13.95 -4.70
CA ASN A 162 -14.71 13.22 -5.70
C ASN A 162 -14.64 11.76 -5.26
N THR A 163 -14.96 10.86 -6.15
CA THR A 163 -15.00 9.42 -5.86
C THR A 163 -14.38 8.65 -7.01
N PHE A 164 -13.86 7.48 -6.70
CA PHE A 164 -13.33 6.58 -7.71
C PHE A 164 -13.70 5.13 -7.35
N ASN A 165 -14.10 4.36 -8.35
CA ASN A 165 -14.45 2.96 -8.15
C ASN A 165 -13.19 2.10 -8.35
N ILE A 166 -12.75 1.44 -7.27
CA ILE A 166 -11.57 0.56 -7.30
C ILE A 166 -12.05 -0.84 -7.66
N ASN A 167 -11.58 -1.34 -8.81
CA ASN A 167 -11.79 -2.73 -9.21
C ASN A 167 -10.74 -3.61 -8.53
N GLN A 168 -11.16 -4.82 -8.11
CA GLN A 168 -10.22 -5.81 -7.62
C GLN A 168 -9.31 -6.27 -8.77
N LEU A 169 -8.04 -6.57 -8.44
CA LEU A 169 -7.12 -7.15 -9.41
C LEU A 169 -7.58 -8.54 -9.80
N GLU A 170 -7.67 -8.76 -11.10
CA GLU A 170 -7.93 -10.11 -11.64
C GLU A 170 -6.76 -11.04 -11.28
N GLU A 171 -7.10 -12.31 -10.98
CA GLU A 171 -6.09 -13.32 -10.60
C GLU A 171 -5.09 -12.77 -9.57
N ALA A 172 -5.59 -12.14 -8.49
CA ALA A 172 -4.76 -11.46 -7.49
C ALA A 172 -3.69 -12.38 -6.85
N ASN A 173 -3.91 -13.68 -6.85
CA ASN A 173 -3.02 -14.71 -6.30
C ASN A 173 -2.04 -15.30 -7.32
N VAL A 174 -2.15 -15.00 -8.61
CA VAL A 174 -1.17 -15.40 -9.63
C VAL A 174 -0.11 -14.30 -9.77
N ILE A 175 1.11 -14.58 -9.35
CA ILE A 175 2.21 -13.62 -9.25
C ILE A 175 3.16 -13.78 -10.44
N PRO A 176 3.20 -12.79 -11.36
CA PRO A 176 4.12 -12.82 -12.48
C PRO A 176 5.57 -12.61 -12.02
N ILE A 177 6.46 -13.49 -12.48
CA ILE A 177 7.89 -13.49 -12.17
C ILE A 177 8.73 -13.57 -13.43
N MET A 178 9.91 -12.97 -13.39
CA MET A 178 10.96 -13.05 -14.39
C MET A 178 12.15 -13.82 -13.83
N GLU A 179 13.07 -14.26 -14.68
CA GLU A 179 14.32 -14.88 -14.26
C GLU A 179 15.09 -13.97 -13.29
N GLY A 180 15.62 -14.58 -12.23
CA GLY A 180 16.45 -13.90 -11.23
C GLY A 180 17.92 -13.88 -11.62
N LEU A 181 18.75 -13.15 -10.86
CA LEU A 181 20.18 -13.03 -11.14
C LEU A 181 20.92 -14.36 -11.05
N GLN A 182 20.45 -15.31 -10.25
CA GLN A 182 21.02 -16.63 -10.11
C GLN A 182 20.07 -17.73 -10.62
N PHE A 183 19.28 -17.41 -11.68
CA PHE A 183 18.38 -18.39 -12.28
C PHE A 183 19.13 -19.67 -12.67
N ASP A 184 20.32 -19.53 -13.29
CA ASP A 184 21.14 -20.66 -13.72
C ASP A 184 21.72 -21.53 -12.58
N GLU A 185 21.68 -21.08 -11.33
CA GLU A 185 22.09 -21.86 -10.16
C GLU A 185 21.03 -22.90 -9.71
N PHE A 186 19.91 -22.96 -10.42
CA PHE A 186 18.81 -23.91 -10.19
C PHE A 186 18.62 -24.83 -11.40
N THR A 187 18.12 -26.04 -11.16
CA THR A 187 17.83 -27.00 -12.23
C THR A 187 16.53 -26.65 -12.95
N SER A 188 16.32 -27.21 -14.15
CA SER A 188 15.04 -27.09 -14.86
C SER A 188 13.87 -27.65 -14.03
N GLU A 189 14.09 -28.72 -13.31
CA GLU A 189 13.11 -29.32 -12.42
C GLU A 189 12.72 -28.34 -11.31
N THR A 190 13.67 -27.60 -10.73
CA THR A 190 13.40 -26.59 -9.70
C THR A 190 12.65 -25.39 -10.30
N HIS A 191 12.96 -24.98 -11.53
CA HIS A 191 12.21 -23.92 -12.21
C HIS A 191 10.75 -24.33 -12.43
N ASP A 192 10.51 -25.57 -12.84
CA ASP A 192 9.17 -26.13 -13.02
C ASP A 192 8.43 -26.27 -11.68
N GLN A 193 9.10 -26.74 -10.62
CA GLN A 193 8.55 -26.81 -9.26
C GLN A 193 8.09 -25.44 -8.76
N LEU A 194 8.88 -24.37 -9.02
CA LEU A 194 8.54 -23.02 -8.56
C LEU A 194 7.16 -22.56 -9.04
N VAL A 195 6.76 -22.92 -10.27
CA VAL A 195 5.49 -22.47 -10.86
C VAL A 195 4.36 -23.49 -10.81
N ASN A 196 4.69 -24.76 -10.55
CA ASN A 196 3.71 -25.85 -10.56
C ASN A 196 3.12 -26.18 -9.19
N GLN A 197 3.55 -25.48 -8.11
CA GLN A 197 2.98 -25.64 -6.78
C GLN A 197 2.36 -24.32 -6.27
N SER A 198 1.53 -24.44 -5.25
CA SER A 198 0.98 -23.31 -4.52
C SER A 198 1.82 -23.03 -3.28
N TYR A 199 1.93 -21.79 -2.91
CA TYR A 199 2.64 -21.33 -1.71
C TYR A 199 1.70 -20.60 -0.77
N THR A 200 1.78 -20.89 0.52
CA THR A 200 1.08 -20.13 1.55
C THR A 200 1.99 -19.04 2.13
N ILE A 201 1.48 -17.81 2.21
CA ILE A 201 2.19 -16.69 2.85
C ILE A 201 2.23 -16.93 4.35
N SER A 202 3.45 -17.02 4.92
CA SER A 202 3.68 -17.25 6.34
C SER A 202 3.22 -16.08 7.21
N GLU A 203 2.82 -16.35 8.45
CA GLU A 203 2.53 -15.35 9.47
C GLU A 203 3.77 -14.51 9.88
N MET A 204 4.96 -15.00 9.57
CA MET A 204 6.23 -14.29 9.80
C MET A 204 6.55 -13.30 8.68
N SER A 205 5.63 -13.06 7.75
CA SER A 205 5.77 -12.13 6.64
C SER A 205 5.49 -10.70 7.09
N ASP A 206 6.31 -9.77 6.60
CA ASP A 206 6.18 -8.34 6.87
C ASP A 206 6.53 -7.50 5.63
N ARG A 207 6.71 -6.19 5.80
CA ARG A 207 7.10 -5.28 4.72
C ARG A 207 8.53 -5.50 4.18
N MET A 208 9.38 -6.26 4.89
CA MET A 208 10.70 -6.66 4.39
C MET A 208 10.60 -7.75 3.34
N GLY A 209 9.70 -8.71 3.55
CA GLY A 209 9.53 -9.82 2.64
C GLY A 209 8.46 -10.81 3.08
N TYR A 210 7.87 -11.45 2.08
CA TYR A 210 6.92 -12.52 2.28
C TYR A 210 7.65 -13.85 2.25
N ARG A 211 7.65 -14.54 3.39
CA ARG A 211 8.13 -15.91 3.53
C ARG A 211 7.04 -16.85 3.05
N LEU A 212 7.40 -17.75 2.16
CA LEU A 212 6.46 -18.67 1.54
C LEU A 212 6.70 -20.09 2.05
N ASN A 213 5.63 -20.82 2.20
CA ASN A 213 5.65 -22.25 2.52
C ASN A 213 5.04 -23.00 1.33
N GLY A 214 5.87 -23.75 0.62
CA GLY A 214 5.47 -24.70 -0.42
C GLY A 214 5.62 -26.15 0.08
N ASP A 215 4.92 -27.07 -0.57
CA ASP A 215 5.00 -28.50 -0.24
C ASP A 215 6.32 -29.09 -0.69
N GLU A 216 6.86 -28.66 -1.83
CA GLU A 216 8.14 -29.10 -2.38
C GLU A 216 9.20 -28.04 -2.13
N LEU A 217 10.39 -28.49 -1.74
CA LEU A 217 11.53 -27.61 -1.48
C LEU A 217 12.29 -27.33 -2.76
N LEU A 218 12.69 -26.09 -2.98
CA LEU A 218 13.48 -25.69 -4.14
C LEU A 218 14.95 -26.02 -3.91
N GLU A 219 15.52 -26.87 -4.76
CA GLU A 219 16.89 -27.35 -4.64
C GLU A 219 17.84 -26.54 -5.52
N HIS A 220 19.01 -26.23 -4.98
CA HIS A 220 20.10 -25.58 -5.68
C HIS A 220 20.98 -26.61 -6.40
N LYS A 221 21.59 -26.21 -7.54
CA LYS A 221 22.61 -27.04 -8.22
C LYS A 221 23.86 -27.22 -7.33
N HIS A 222 24.23 -26.15 -6.61
CA HIS A 222 25.46 -26.09 -5.85
C HIS A 222 25.25 -25.55 -4.43
N HIS A 223 25.17 -24.23 -4.28
CA HIS A 223 25.11 -23.57 -2.98
C HIS A 223 23.95 -22.56 -2.93
N ALA A 224 23.30 -22.47 -1.76
CA ALA A 224 22.30 -21.44 -1.50
C ALA A 224 22.93 -20.07 -1.28
N ASP A 225 24.12 -20.05 -0.69
CA ASP A 225 24.84 -18.84 -0.30
C ASP A 225 25.73 -18.33 -1.42
N ILE A 226 25.74 -17.00 -1.60
CA ILE A 226 26.60 -16.28 -2.56
C ILE A 226 27.29 -15.13 -1.83
N ILE A 227 28.32 -14.53 -2.46
CA ILE A 227 28.85 -13.26 -2.00
C ILE A 227 27.73 -12.23 -2.03
N SER A 228 27.58 -11.48 -0.91
CA SER A 228 26.50 -10.48 -0.81
C SER A 228 26.54 -9.47 -1.94
N GLU A 229 25.43 -9.29 -2.60
CA GLU A 229 25.25 -8.38 -3.73
C GLU A 229 23.97 -7.54 -3.59
N PRO A 230 23.77 -6.47 -4.37
CA PRO A 230 22.54 -5.67 -4.34
C PRO A 230 21.28 -6.50 -4.60
N ILE A 231 20.19 -6.12 -3.90
CA ILE A 231 18.89 -6.80 -3.98
C ILE A 231 17.86 -5.85 -4.58
N ALA A 232 17.30 -6.22 -5.72
CA ALA A 232 16.17 -5.51 -6.32
C ALA A 232 14.85 -5.78 -5.54
N PRO A 233 13.89 -4.85 -5.54
CA PRO A 233 12.55 -5.11 -5.01
C PRO A 233 11.87 -6.22 -5.82
N GLY A 234 11.23 -7.16 -5.13
CA GLY A 234 10.61 -8.34 -5.75
C GLY A 234 11.54 -9.54 -5.94
N SER A 235 12.84 -9.44 -5.59
CA SER A 235 13.74 -10.60 -5.64
C SER A 235 13.18 -11.77 -4.83
N VAL A 236 13.16 -12.97 -5.43
CA VAL A 236 12.75 -14.22 -4.80
C VAL A 236 14.01 -14.98 -4.39
N GLN A 237 14.37 -14.85 -3.14
CA GLN A 237 15.51 -15.55 -2.55
C GLN A 237 15.13 -16.97 -2.12
N VAL A 238 16.03 -17.91 -2.34
CA VAL A 238 15.87 -19.30 -1.86
C VAL A 238 17.02 -19.60 -0.88
N PRO A 239 16.77 -19.52 0.44
CA PRO A 239 17.73 -19.97 1.45
C PRO A 239 17.93 -21.48 1.42
N ILE A 240 18.90 -21.98 2.20
CA ILE A 240 19.27 -23.42 2.25
C ILE A 240 18.11 -24.35 2.62
N ASN A 241 17.06 -23.83 3.27
CA ASN A 241 15.87 -24.61 3.60
C ASN A 241 14.90 -24.80 2.43
N GLY A 242 15.22 -24.28 1.23
CA GLY A 242 14.42 -24.45 0.02
C GLY A 242 13.09 -23.72 -0.03
N GLN A 243 12.74 -22.90 0.99
CA GLN A 243 11.49 -22.13 1.00
C GLN A 243 11.74 -20.70 0.51
N PRO A 244 11.01 -20.24 -0.51
CA PRO A 244 11.27 -18.94 -1.11
C PRO A 244 10.85 -17.76 -0.21
N ILE A 245 11.58 -16.64 -0.36
CA ILE A 245 11.28 -15.37 0.31
C ILE A 245 11.22 -14.29 -0.75
N ILE A 246 10.06 -13.65 -0.92
CA ILE A 246 9.91 -12.49 -1.81
C ILE A 246 10.30 -11.23 -1.05
N LEU A 247 11.33 -10.53 -1.49
CA LEU A 247 11.81 -9.31 -0.84
C LEU A 247 11.03 -8.08 -1.30
N LEU A 248 10.55 -7.29 -0.32
CA LEU A 248 9.62 -6.19 -0.56
C LEU A 248 10.25 -4.82 -0.19
N ASN A 249 9.42 -3.81 0.08
CA ASN A 249 9.84 -2.41 0.16
C ASN A 249 10.82 -2.10 1.31
N ASP A 250 10.70 -2.79 2.45
CA ASP A 250 11.58 -2.59 3.61
C ASP A 250 12.77 -3.59 3.63
N ARG A 251 13.04 -4.28 2.50
CA ARG A 251 14.13 -5.25 2.36
C ARG A 251 15.49 -4.64 2.66
N GLN A 252 16.44 -5.46 3.05
CA GLN A 252 17.85 -5.09 3.06
C GLN A 252 18.33 -4.78 1.63
N THR A 253 19.28 -3.87 1.49
CA THR A 253 19.80 -3.44 0.17
C THR A 253 20.80 -4.40 -0.44
N ILE A 254 21.43 -5.25 0.40
CA ILE A 254 22.37 -6.31 0.00
C ILE A 254 21.99 -7.63 0.67
N GLY A 255 22.33 -8.76 0.06
CA GLY A 255 22.12 -10.08 0.62
C GLY A 255 22.88 -11.17 -0.10
N GLY A 256 23.07 -12.29 0.58
CA GLY A 256 23.95 -13.39 0.20
C GLY A 256 23.24 -14.69 -0.14
N TYR A 257 21.94 -14.66 -0.46
CA TYR A 257 21.22 -15.83 -0.97
C TYR A 257 20.98 -15.73 -2.47
N THR A 258 20.96 -16.88 -3.14
CA THR A 258 20.61 -17.00 -4.56
C THR A 258 19.19 -16.51 -4.82
N LYS A 259 19.00 -15.82 -5.94
CA LYS A 259 17.73 -15.27 -6.39
C LYS A 259 17.27 -15.99 -7.66
N ILE A 260 16.32 -16.93 -7.50
CA ILE A 260 15.78 -17.74 -8.58
C ILE A 260 14.93 -16.90 -9.55
N ALA A 261 14.21 -15.93 -9.02
CA ALA A 261 13.27 -15.11 -9.78
C ALA A 261 13.25 -13.65 -9.27
N THR A 262 12.60 -12.79 -10.04
CA THR A 262 12.21 -11.44 -9.62
C THR A 262 10.74 -11.22 -9.95
N VAL A 263 9.93 -10.89 -8.95
CA VAL A 263 8.52 -10.53 -9.12
C VAL A 263 8.41 -9.24 -9.92
N SER A 264 7.55 -9.22 -10.95
CA SER A 264 7.30 -8.02 -11.74
C SER A 264 6.69 -6.89 -10.89
N PHE A 265 6.66 -5.67 -11.42
CA PHE A 265 6.01 -4.54 -10.74
C PHE A 265 4.53 -4.85 -10.44
N ILE A 266 3.80 -5.39 -11.42
CA ILE A 266 2.37 -5.77 -11.25
C ILE A 266 2.23 -6.88 -10.21
N GLY A 267 3.14 -7.83 -10.19
CA GLY A 267 3.18 -8.87 -9.15
C GLY A 267 3.35 -8.28 -7.74
N ARG A 268 4.17 -7.24 -7.57
CA ARG A 268 4.32 -6.55 -6.27
C ARG A 268 3.07 -5.77 -5.87
N GLU A 269 2.39 -5.12 -6.82
CA GLU A 269 1.09 -4.49 -6.58
C GLU A 269 0.06 -5.52 -6.08
N LYS A 270 -0.01 -6.73 -6.70
CA LYS A 270 -0.85 -7.85 -6.27
C LYS A 270 -0.47 -8.31 -4.86
N LEU A 271 0.81 -8.60 -4.60
CA LEU A 271 1.31 -9.03 -3.28
C LEU A 271 0.98 -8.03 -2.18
N SER A 272 0.98 -6.73 -2.49
CA SER A 272 0.68 -5.68 -1.52
C SER A 272 -0.71 -5.83 -0.88
N GLN A 273 -1.63 -6.55 -1.53
CA GLN A 273 -3.00 -6.75 -1.08
C GLN A 273 -3.27 -8.16 -0.52
N LEU A 274 -2.23 -8.97 -0.45
CA LEU A 274 -2.28 -10.30 0.17
C LEU A 274 -1.76 -10.24 1.61
N LYS A 275 -2.20 -11.19 2.43
CA LYS A 275 -1.88 -11.30 3.86
C LYS A 275 -1.44 -12.71 4.22
N ALA A 276 -1.00 -12.91 5.45
CA ALA A 276 -0.70 -14.24 5.98
C ALA A 276 -1.88 -15.21 5.76
N ASN A 277 -1.54 -16.44 5.46
CA ASN A 277 -2.43 -17.56 5.12
C ASN A 277 -3.13 -17.44 3.75
N ASP A 278 -2.92 -16.38 2.98
CA ASP A 278 -3.33 -16.39 1.58
C ASP A 278 -2.37 -17.26 0.76
N SER A 279 -2.93 -17.93 -0.26
CA SER A 279 -2.17 -18.79 -1.17
C SER A 279 -1.86 -18.07 -2.46
N ILE A 280 -0.65 -18.27 -2.99
CA ILE A 280 -0.18 -17.73 -4.26
C ILE A 280 0.38 -18.83 -5.16
N THR A 281 0.39 -18.58 -6.44
CA THR A 281 1.13 -19.32 -7.46
C THR A 281 1.99 -18.36 -8.26
N PHE A 282 3.08 -18.86 -8.84
CA PHE A 282 3.93 -18.08 -9.72
C PHE A 282 3.63 -18.37 -11.19
N LYS A 283 3.87 -17.36 -12.05
CA LYS A 283 3.79 -17.49 -13.49
C LYS A 283 4.99 -16.83 -14.14
N TRP A 284 5.76 -17.58 -14.90
CA TRP A 284 6.84 -17.01 -15.70
C TRP A 284 6.31 -16.06 -16.76
N ILE A 285 6.91 -14.89 -16.87
CA ILE A 285 6.72 -13.93 -17.95
C ILE A 285 8.08 -13.47 -18.48
N SER A 286 8.12 -13.02 -19.73
CA SER A 286 9.31 -12.38 -20.26
C SER A 286 9.52 -10.98 -19.67
N PHE A 287 10.74 -10.46 -19.78
CA PHE A 287 11.03 -9.07 -19.41
C PHE A 287 10.23 -8.09 -20.28
N GLU A 288 10.07 -8.41 -21.56
CA GLU A 288 9.29 -7.64 -22.53
C GLU A 288 7.81 -7.57 -22.12
N ASP A 289 7.22 -8.70 -21.72
CA ASP A 289 5.83 -8.73 -21.24
C ASP A 289 5.68 -7.91 -19.96
N ALA A 290 6.60 -8.04 -19.00
CA ALA A 290 6.61 -7.24 -17.78
C ALA A 290 6.69 -5.74 -18.06
N ALA A 291 7.49 -5.33 -19.06
CA ALA A 291 7.59 -3.94 -19.49
C ALA A 291 6.29 -3.44 -20.13
N VAL A 292 5.62 -4.25 -20.95
CA VAL A 292 4.32 -3.92 -21.55
C VAL A 292 3.23 -3.80 -20.48
N GLU A 293 3.18 -4.74 -19.51
CA GLU A 293 2.25 -4.67 -18.36
C GLU A 293 2.45 -3.38 -17.57
N TYR A 294 3.70 -3.01 -17.28
CA TYR A 294 4.02 -1.77 -16.56
C TYR A 294 3.61 -0.52 -17.34
N GLN A 295 3.88 -0.46 -18.65
CA GLN A 295 3.46 0.68 -19.47
C GLN A 295 1.93 0.81 -19.53
N THR A 296 1.21 -0.31 -19.60
CA THR A 296 -0.25 -0.36 -19.59
C THR A 296 -0.78 0.17 -18.26
N TYR A 297 -0.18 -0.28 -17.15
CA TYR A 297 -0.50 0.17 -15.80
C TYR A 297 -0.32 1.69 -15.65
N ILE A 298 0.80 2.25 -16.10
CA ILE A 298 1.06 3.69 -15.99
C ILE A 298 0.02 4.49 -16.79
N LYS A 299 -0.28 4.08 -18.03
CA LYS A 299 -1.30 4.75 -18.85
C LYS A 299 -2.68 4.72 -18.19
N GLN A 300 -3.06 3.58 -17.62
CA GLN A 300 -4.34 3.45 -16.93
C GLN A 300 -4.39 4.34 -15.69
N LEU A 301 -3.33 4.33 -14.88
CA LEU A 301 -3.22 5.16 -13.68
C LEU A 301 -3.31 6.66 -14.00
N GLU A 302 -2.62 7.12 -15.05
CA GLU A 302 -2.70 8.51 -15.51
C GLU A 302 -4.12 8.87 -15.94
N GLN A 303 -4.77 8.01 -16.71
CA GLN A 303 -6.15 8.21 -17.13
C GLN A 303 -7.12 8.28 -15.93
N ASP A 304 -6.96 7.39 -14.96
CA ASP A 304 -7.80 7.34 -13.74
C ASP A 304 -7.62 8.62 -12.90
N ILE A 305 -6.38 9.11 -12.77
CA ILE A 305 -6.07 10.37 -12.09
C ILE A 305 -6.71 11.56 -12.82
N ASP A 306 -6.65 11.60 -14.15
CA ASP A 306 -7.26 12.66 -14.95
C ASP A 306 -8.79 12.62 -14.83
N ASP A 307 -9.40 11.44 -14.84
CA ASP A 307 -10.84 11.28 -14.63
C ASP A 307 -11.28 11.82 -13.24
N ILE A 308 -10.47 11.60 -12.20
CA ILE A 308 -10.68 12.18 -10.87
C ILE A 308 -10.55 13.71 -10.92
N LYS A 309 -9.49 14.25 -11.53
CA LYS A 309 -9.21 15.70 -11.62
C LYS A 309 -10.32 16.44 -12.41
N LEU A 310 -10.83 15.81 -13.47
CA LEU A 310 -11.96 16.34 -14.25
C LEU A 310 -13.31 16.25 -13.52
N LYS A 311 -13.31 15.72 -12.28
CA LYS A 311 -14.50 15.54 -11.45
C LYS A 311 -15.60 14.73 -12.15
N LYS A 312 -15.20 13.78 -13.00
CA LYS A 312 -16.07 12.93 -13.80
C LYS A 312 -17.03 12.10 -12.94
N TYR A 313 -16.58 11.72 -11.74
CA TYR A 313 -17.36 10.98 -10.77
C TYR A 313 -17.48 11.77 -9.47
N LYS A 314 -18.71 12.05 -9.03
CA LYS A 314 -18.99 12.67 -7.72
C LYS A 314 -20.11 11.93 -7.01
N ASP A 315 -19.82 11.46 -5.81
CA ASP A 315 -20.84 11.05 -4.86
C ASP A 315 -21.16 12.22 -3.91
N LEU A 316 -22.34 12.78 -4.03
CA LEU A 316 -22.82 13.85 -3.16
C LEU A 316 -23.66 13.32 -1.99
N ASN A 317 -23.86 12.01 -1.89
CA ASN A 317 -24.60 11.40 -0.80
C ASN A 317 -23.72 11.28 0.45
N ASN A 318 -24.22 11.77 1.58
CA ASN A 318 -23.59 11.64 2.89
C ASN A 318 -22.20 12.28 3.09
N ILE A 319 -21.72 13.10 2.16
CA ILE A 319 -20.38 13.72 2.22
C ILE A 319 -20.28 14.91 3.19
N ARG A 320 -21.39 15.44 3.65
CA ARG A 320 -21.46 16.51 4.64
C ARG A 320 -22.31 16.07 5.83
N PRO A 321 -21.78 16.03 7.04
CA PRO A 321 -22.56 15.67 8.24
C PRO A 321 -23.81 16.53 8.42
N LYS A 322 -23.79 17.79 7.96
CA LYS A 322 -24.92 18.74 8.00
C LYS A 322 -25.95 18.55 6.89
N SER A 323 -25.61 17.84 5.80
CA SER A 323 -26.52 17.68 4.67
C SER A 323 -27.78 16.87 5.05
N LYS A 324 -27.66 15.89 5.95
CA LYS A 324 -28.81 15.16 6.49
C LYS A 324 -29.74 16.06 7.34
N LYS A 325 -29.16 17.02 8.11
CA LYS A 325 -29.95 18.01 8.87
C LYS A 325 -30.69 18.95 7.92
N ILE A 326 -30.01 19.43 6.87
CA ILE A 326 -30.60 20.31 5.86
C ILE A 326 -31.69 19.57 5.08
N ALA A 327 -31.44 18.33 4.65
CA ALA A 327 -32.45 17.50 3.97
C ALA A 327 -33.69 17.23 4.85
N LYS A 328 -33.51 17.03 6.16
CA LYS A 328 -34.60 16.90 7.12
C LYS A 328 -35.40 18.21 7.28
N LEU A 329 -34.72 19.36 7.32
CA LEU A 329 -35.36 20.67 7.42
C LEU A 329 -36.19 21.00 6.13
N ILE A 330 -35.64 20.67 4.97
CA ILE A 330 -36.34 20.86 3.69
C ILE A 330 -37.58 19.95 3.57
N LYS A 331 -37.44 18.67 4.00
CA LYS A 331 -38.57 17.71 4.00
C LYS A 331 -39.63 18.01 5.05
N GLY A 332 -39.24 18.56 6.22
CA GLY A 332 -40.13 18.90 7.32
C GLY A 332 -40.98 20.16 7.06
N ASN A 333 -40.61 20.98 6.08
CA ASN A 333 -41.39 22.15 5.69
C ASN A 333 -42.40 21.86 4.56
N GLN A 334 -42.57 20.59 4.16
CA GLN A 334 -43.56 20.16 3.13
C GLN A 334 -44.74 19.39 3.73
N SER A 335 -44.98 19.49 5.05
CA SER A 335 -46.15 18.91 5.75
C SER A 335 -47.11 20.00 6.22
#